data_841990c51964fbba494771a24c4e4887
#
_entry.id   841990c51964fbba494771a24c4e4887
#
_cell.length_a   1.000
_cell.length_b   1.000
_cell.length_c   1.000
_cell.angle_alpha   90.00
_cell.angle_beta   90.00
_cell.angle_gamma   90.00
#
_symmetry.space_group_name_H-M   'P 1'
#
loop_
_entity.id
_entity.type
_entity.pdbx_description
1 polymer ?
#
loop_
_entity_poly.entity_id
_entity_poly.type
_entity_poly.pdbx_seq_one_letter_code
_entity_poly.pdbx_strand_id
1 'polypeptide(L)'
;MPAADAFQGRRILIVEDDMLIAIMIEDMLVDLGCTVAGPANTLSEALALAEADHAIDVAMLDIDLNGVPVFPVADILRARGVPIVYSTGFGGATIPPADRGCPVLQKPFRAGGLDAALSAALKGRT
;
A
#
# COMPACT_ATOMS: atom_id res chain seq x y z
N MET A 1 2.44 24.15 -5.42
CA MET A 1 3.37 23.16 -5.88
C MET A 1 2.67 21.86 -6.15
N PRO A 2 2.94 21.24 -7.25
CA PRO A 2 2.24 20.02 -7.58
C PRO A 2 2.44 18.95 -6.52
N ALA A 3 1.35 18.25 -6.21
CA ALA A 3 1.40 17.12 -5.30
C ALA A 3 2.39 16.05 -5.75
N ALA A 4 2.68 16.02 -7.06
CA ALA A 4 3.61 15.06 -7.63
C ALA A 4 5.01 15.14 -7.00
N ASP A 5 5.41 16.33 -6.52
CA ASP A 5 6.72 16.46 -5.88
C ASP A 5 6.78 15.75 -4.54
N ALA A 6 5.65 15.60 -3.87
CA ALA A 6 5.59 14.90 -2.59
C ALA A 6 5.87 13.41 -2.73
N PHE A 7 5.63 12.86 -3.92
CA PHE A 7 5.80 11.42 -4.18
C PHE A 7 7.12 11.10 -4.88
N GLN A 8 7.82 12.12 -5.38
CA GLN A 8 9.04 11.92 -6.15
C GLN A 8 10.09 11.17 -5.32
N GLY A 9 10.52 10.03 -5.82
CA GLY A 9 11.51 9.21 -5.15
C GLY A 9 11.00 8.38 -3.98
N ARG A 10 9.73 8.49 -3.61
CA ARG A 10 9.15 7.67 -2.55
C ARG A 10 9.10 6.21 -2.99
N ARG A 11 9.40 5.31 -2.07
CA ARG A 11 9.39 3.88 -2.34
C ARG A 11 8.14 3.26 -1.75
N ILE A 12 7.32 2.67 -2.61
CA ILE A 12 6.02 2.16 -2.23
C ILE A 12 6.01 0.63 -2.38
N LEU A 13 5.68 -0.07 -1.30
CA LEU A 13 5.46 -1.51 -1.36
C LEU A 13 4.06 -1.77 -1.90
N ILE A 14 3.95 -2.63 -2.90
CA ILE A 14 2.66 -3.07 -3.43
C ILE A 14 2.45 -4.53 -3.05
N VAL A 15 1.33 -4.83 -2.39
CA VAL A 15 0.91 -6.19 -2.09
C VAL A 15 -0.49 -6.39 -2.67
N GLU A 16 -0.59 -7.22 -3.70
CA GLU A 16 -1.82 -7.41 -4.47
C GLU A 16 -1.78 -8.78 -5.15
N ASP A 17 -2.79 -9.62 -4.93
CA ASP A 17 -2.83 -10.97 -5.51
C ASP A 17 -3.27 -11.00 -6.98
N ASP A 18 -3.98 -9.97 -7.44
CA ASP A 18 -4.38 -9.85 -8.84
C ASP A 18 -3.28 -9.15 -9.63
N MET A 19 -2.63 -9.89 -10.53
CA MET A 19 -1.50 -9.37 -11.31
C MET A 19 -1.86 -8.16 -12.16
N LEU A 20 -3.06 -8.13 -12.74
CA LEU A 20 -3.48 -6.99 -13.57
C LEU A 20 -3.64 -5.74 -12.74
N ILE A 21 -4.23 -5.87 -11.55
CA ILE A 21 -4.39 -4.75 -10.65
C ILE A 21 -3.03 -4.28 -10.14
N ALA A 22 -2.14 -5.20 -9.81
CA ALA A 22 -0.79 -4.88 -9.36
C ALA A 22 -0.04 -4.06 -10.40
N ILE A 23 -0.13 -4.45 -11.67
CA ILE A 23 0.52 -3.73 -12.77
C ILE A 23 -0.08 -2.34 -12.93
N MET A 24 -1.40 -2.21 -12.83
CA MET A 24 -2.07 -0.91 -12.87
C MET A 24 -1.56 0.02 -11.78
N ILE A 25 -1.48 -0.49 -10.56
CA ILE A 25 -0.99 0.30 -9.43
C ILE A 25 0.45 0.73 -9.66
N GLU A 26 1.27 -0.19 -10.13
CA GLU A 26 2.68 0.10 -10.42
C GLU A 26 2.80 1.23 -11.43
N ASP A 27 2.04 1.15 -12.53
CA ASP A 27 2.06 2.20 -13.56
C ASP A 27 1.65 3.56 -12.98
N MET A 28 0.61 3.59 -12.15
CA MET A 28 0.17 4.84 -11.52
C MET A 28 1.26 5.43 -10.63
N LEU A 29 1.95 4.59 -9.86
CA LEU A 29 2.99 5.05 -8.96
C LEU A 29 4.21 5.56 -9.72
N VAL A 30 4.60 4.87 -10.78
CA VAL A 30 5.71 5.29 -11.62
C VAL A 30 5.42 6.66 -12.24
N ASP A 31 4.17 6.88 -12.68
CA ASP A 31 3.76 8.17 -13.23
C ASP A 31 3.87 9.30 -12.19
N LEU A 32 3.73 8.99 -10.92
CA LEU A 32 3.88 9.96 -9.84
C LEU A 32 5.34 10.18 -9.44
N GLY A 33 6.27 9.44 -10.03
CA GLY A 33 7.67 9.55 -9.69
C GLY A 33 8.13 8.65 -8.56
N CYS A 34 7.29 7.71 -8.14
CA CYS A 34 7.62 6.76 -7.09
C CYS A 34 8.49 5.63 -7.62
N THR A 35 9.23 4.99 -6.72
CA THR A 35 9.83 3.68 -6.99
C THR A 35 8.93 2.62 -6.34
N VAL A 36 9.01 1.40 -6.82
CA VAL A 36 8.13 0.32 -6.38
C VAL A 36 8.93 -0.82 -5.78
N ALA A 37 8.50 -1.28 -4.61
CA ALA A 37 8.96 -2.53 -4.03
C ALA A 37 7.88 -3.58 -4.31
N GLY A 38 8.26 -4.72 -4.85
CA GLY A 38 7.31 -5.73 -5.30
C GLY A 38 6.95 -5.53 -6.77
N PRO A 39 5.74 -5.82 -7.21
CA PRO A 39 4.60 -6.25 -6.39
C PRO A 39 4.79 -7.63 -5.78
N ALA A 40 4.31 -7.79 -4.54
CA ALA A 40 4.21 -9.09 -3.91
C ALA A 40 2.79 -9.61 -4.11
N ASN A 41 2.66 -10.84 -4.57
CA ASN A 41 1.36 -11.41 -4.92
C ASN A 41 0.87 -12.42 -3.88
N THR A 42 1.73 -12.82 -2.96
CA THR A 42 1.40 -13.78 -1.91
C THR A 42 1.81 -13.22 -0.56
N LEU A 43 1.23 -13.78 0.50
CA LEU A 43 1.61 -13.39 1.86
C LEU A 43 3.10 -13.63 2.09
N SER A 44 3.62 -14.76 1.63
CA SER A 44 5.03 -15.12 1.81
C SER A 44 5.97 -14.10 1.19
N GLU A 45 5.70 -13.70 -0.05
CA GLU A 45 6.49 -12.68 -0.73
C GLU A 45 6.42 -11.35 -0.02
N ALA A 46 5.21 -10.98 0.43
CA ALA A 46 4.99 -9.72 1.12
C ALA A 46 5.73 -9.67 2.45
N LEU A 47 5.70 -10.77 3.21
CA LEU A 47 6.42 -10.85 4.47
C LEU A 47 7.93 -10.69 4.26
N ALA A 48 8.47 -11.36 3.23
CA ALA A 48 9.89 -11.27 2.94
C ALA A 48 10.31 -9.83 2.60
N LEU A 49 9.52 -9.14 1.77
CA LEU A 49 9.81 -7.75 1.41
C LEU A 49 9.66 -6.81 2.60
N ALA A 50 8.61 -7.00 3.42
CA ALA A 50 8.39 -6.16 4.58
C ALA A 50 9.55 -6.26 5.58
N GLU A 51 10.14 -7.44 5.71
CA GLU A 51 11.25 -7.66 6.63
C GLU A 51 12.58 -7.17 6.07
N ALA A 52 12.80 -7.36 4.77
CA ALA A 52 14.10 -7.10 4.14
C ALA A 52 14.29 -5.68 3.63
N ASP A 53 13.22 -5.05 3.15
CA ASP A 53 13.33 -3.74 2.50
C ASP A 53 13.12 -2.63 3.52
N HIS A 54 14.22 -1.99 3.93
CA HIS A 54 14.20 -0.93 4.92
C HIS A 54 13.97 0.46 4.33
N ALA A 55 13.80 0.55 3.02
CA ALA A 55 13.61 1.83 2.33
C ALA A 55 12.15 2.12 1.96
N ILE A 56 11.21 1.28 2.39
CA ILE A 56 9.79 1.45 2.10
C ILE A 56 9.27 2.68 2.83
N ASP A 57 8.66 3.60 2.09
CA ASP A 57 8.08 4.83 2.65
C ASP A 57 6.59 4.67 2.97
N VAL A 58 5.86 3.92 2.14
CA VAL A 58 4.43 3.64 2.30
C VAL A 58 4.16 2.25 1.75
N ALA A 59 3.20 1.55 2.32
CA ALA A 59 2.78 0.25 1.81
C ALA A 59 1.32 0.29 1.38
N MET A 60 1.04 -0.27 0.20
CA MET A 60 -0.33 -0.50 -0.29
C MET A 60 -0.60 -1.98 -0.16
N LEU A 61 -1.57 -2.32 0.68
CA LEU A 61 -1.86 -3.70 1.03
C LEU A 61 -3.29 -4.06 0.65
N ASP A 62 -3.45 -5.03 -0.24
CA ASP A 62 -4.75 -5.68 -0.43
C ASP A 62 -5.05 -6.45 0.85
N ILE A 63 -6.22 -6.23 1.43
CA ILE A 63 -6.60 -6.86 2.70
C ILE A 63 -6.65 -8.37 2.57
N ASP A 64 -7.14 -8.87 1.44
CA ASP A 64 -7.32 -10.30 1.23
C ASP A 64 -6.43 -10.78 0.08
N LEU A 65 -5.51 -11.69 0.38
CA LEU A 65 -4.62 -12.29 -0.60
C LEU A 65 -5.07 -13.72 -0.86
N ASN A 66 -6.03 -13.89 -1.78
CA ASN A 66 -6.60 -15.20 -2.12
C ASN A 66 -7.10 -15.94 -0.88
N GLY A 67 -7.87 -15.25 -0.05
CA GLY A 67 -8.43 -15.82 1.16
C GLY A 67 -7.52 -15.74 2.38
N VAL A 68 -6.32 -15.21 2.23
CA VAL A 68 -5.37 -15.08 3.34
C VAL A 68 -5.28 -13.61 3.75
N PRO A 69 -5.61 -13.28 4.99
CA PRO A 69 -5.53 -11.88 5.45
C PRO A 69 -4.10 -11.34 5.43
N VAL A 70 -3.97 -10.08 5.05
CA VAL A 70 -2.65 -9.42 4.90
C VAL A 70 -2.08 -8.92 6.23
N PHE A 71 -2.81 -9.01 7.31
CA PHE A 71 -2.48 -8.33 8.56
C PHE A 71 -1.13 -8.70 9.17
N PRO A 72 -0.58 -9.92 9.01
CA PRO A 72 0.79 -10.17 9.47
C PRO A 72 1.83 -9.25 8.82
N VAL A 73 1.62 -8.88 7.55
CA VAL A 73 2.49 -7.92 6.86
C VAL A 73 2.33 -6.52 7.47
N ALA A 74 1.08 -6.13 7.72
CA ALA A 74 0.79 -4.84 8.33
C ALA A 74 1.44 -4.71 9.70
N ASP A 75 1.45 -5.78 10.50
CA ASP A 75 2.08 -5.78 11.82
C ASP A 75 3.56 -5.45 11.73
N ILE A 76 4.28 -6.05 10.79
CA ILE A 76 5.70 -5.79 10.60
C ILE A 76 5.93 -4.34 10.20
N LEU A 77 5.15 -3.85 9.23
CA LEU A 77 5.31 -2.49 8.72
C LEU A 77 4.97 -1.45 9.79
N ARG A 78 3.91 -1.69 10.56
CA ARG A 78 3.51 -0.78 11.63
C ARG A 78 4.60 -0.69 12.69
N ALA A 79 5.20 -1.81 13.06
CA ALA A 79 6.27 -1.84 14.05
C ALA A 79 7.48 -1.03 13.58
N ARG A 80 7.64 -0.87 12.27
CA ARG A 80 8.75 -0.10 11.69
C ARG A 80 8.36 1.33 11.34
N GLY A 81 7.15 1.74 11.70
CA GLY A 81 6.68 3.10 11.44
C GLY A 81 6.32 3.38 10.00
N VAL A 82 6.09 2.35 9.19
CA VAL A 82 5.72 2.52 7.77
C VAL A 82 4.22 2.74 7.67
N PRO A 83 3.77 3.87 7.09
CA PRO A 83 2.34 4.11 6.89
C PRO A 83 1.73 3.10 5.92
N ILE A 84 0.46 2.79 6.13
CA ILE A 84 -0.26 1.77 5.37
C ILE A 84 -1.49 2.39 4.70
N VAL A 85 -1.69 2.02 3.43
CA VAL A 85 -2.95 2.23 2.70
C VAL A 85 -3.50 0.84 2.40
N TYR A 86 -4.72 0.57 2.84
CA TYR A 86 -5.39 -0.68 2.51
C TYR A 86 -6.21 -0.54 1.24
N SER A 87 -6.31 -1.61 0.47
CA SER A 87 -7.26 -1.69 -0.63
C SER A 87 -8.14 -2.92 -0.45
N THR A 88 -9.39 -2.81 -0.90
CA THR A 88 -10.36 -3.89 -0.76
C THR A 88 -11.31 -3.89 -1.95
N GLY A 89 -11.67 -5.10 -2.41
CA GLY A 89 -12.65 -5.27 -3.48
C GLY A 89 -14.08 -5.23 -2.98
N PHE A 90 -14.28 -5.43 -1.68
CA PHE A 90 -15.61 -5.47 -1.07
C PHE A 90 -15.63 -4.55 0.12
N GLY A 91 -16.64 -3.69 0.18
CA GLY A 91 -16.86 -2.88 1.37
C GLY A 91 -17.15 -3.79 2.55
N GLY A 92 -16.68 -3.45 3.72
CA GLY A 92 -16.96 -4.20 4.92
C GLY A 92 -15.87 -5.11 5.40
N ALA A 93 -14.70 -5.12 4.76
CA ALA A 93 -13.56 -5.81 5.33
C ALA A 93 -13.22 -5.18 6.68
N THR A 94 -12.99 -6.01 7.69
CA THR A 94 -12.69 -5.53 9.03
C THR A 94 -11.23 -5.15 9.14
N ILE A 95 -10.98 -3.90 9.49
CA ILE A 95 -9.62 -3.39 9.74
C ILE A 95 -9.34 -3.51 11.23
N PRO A 96 -8.19 -4.06 11.65
CA PRO A 96 -7.85 -4.13 13.07
C PRO A 96 -7.84 -2.75 13.71
N PRO A 97 -8.19 -2.66 15.02
CA PRO A 97 -8.20 -1.37 15.70
C PRO A 97 -6.91 -0.56 15.58
N ALA A 98 -5.76 -1.24 15.55
CA ALA A 98 -4.47 -0.57 15.41
C ALA A 98 -4.34 0.20 14.09
N ASP A 99 -5.11 -0.18 13.07
CA ASP A 99 -5.03 0.41 11.73
C ASP A 99 -6.25 1.22 11.35
N ARG A 100 -7.11 1.56 12.31
CA ARG A 100 -8.36 2.27 12.00
C ARG A 100 -8.16 3.62 11.34
N GLY A 101 -7.05 4.26 11.59
CA GLY A 101 -6.74 5.55 10.97
C GLY A 101 -6.13 5.45 9.59
N CYS A 102 -5.85 4.25 9.11
CA CYS A 102 -5.24 4.08 7.79
C CYS A 102 -6.24 4.35 6.68
N PRO A 103 -5.81 5.01 5.59
CA PRO A 103 -6.68 5.16 4.42
C PRO A 103 -7.05 3.81 3.84
N VAL A 104 -8.29 3.72 3.32
CA VAL A 104 -8.78 2.52 2.65
C VAL A 104 -9.29 2.91 1.27
N LEU A 105 -8.76 2.26 0.24
CA LEU A 105 -9.20 2.43 -1.14
C LEU A 105 -10.09 1.27 -1.53
N GLN A 106 -11.27 1.57 -2.05
CA GLN A 106 -12.16 0.55 -2.56
C GLN A 106 -11.89 0.35 -4.05
N LYS A 107 -11.72 -0.89 -4.47
CA LYS A 107 -11.50 -1.22 -5.88
C LYS A 107 -12.83 -1.21 -6.63
N PRO A 108 -12.86 -0.80 -7.88
CA PRO A 108 -11.76 -0.20 -8.61
C PRO A 108 -11.56 1.26 -8.19
N PHE A 109 -10.33 1.72 -8.16
CA PHE A 109 -10.05 3.11 -7.83
C PHE A 109 -9.31 3.80 -8.98
N ARG A 110 -9.36 5.14 -8.97
CA ARG A 110 -8.71 5.97 -9.97
C ARG A 110 -7.41 6.56 -9.41
N ALA A 111 -6.59 7.10 -10.31
CA ALA A 111 -5.33 7.71 -9.93
C ALA A 111 -5.51 8.81 -8.87
N GLY A 112 -6.56 9.62 -8.98
CA GLY A 112 -6.84 10.66 -7.98
C GLY A 112 -7.14 10.12 -6.60
N GLY A 113 -7.81 8.96 -6.51
CA GLY A 113 -8.05 8.30 -5.24
C GLY A 113 -6.76 7.75 -4.63
N LEU A 114 -5.89 7.22 -5.47
CA LEU A 114 -4.59 6.73 -5.04
C LEU A 114 -3.74 7.87 -4.49
N ASP A 115 -3.67 8.99 -5.20
CA ASP A 115 -2.93 10.17 -4.76
C ASP A 115 -3.41 10.66 -3.40
N ALA A 116 -4.72 10.75 -3.22
CA ALA A 116 -5.30 11.22 -1.98
C ALA A 116 -4.97 10.29 -0.81
N ALA A 117 -5.06 8.98 -1.04
CA ALA A 117 -4.77 7.99 -0.01
C ALA A 117 -3.29 8.02 0.39
N LEU A 118 -2.39 8.10 -0.58
CA LEU A 118 -0.96 8.18 -0.31
C LEU A 118 -0.62 9.47 0.45
N SER A 119 -1.22 10.59 0.05
CA SER A 119 -1.00 11.87 0.74
C SER A 119 -1.46 11.78 2.19
N ALA A 120 -2.63 11.19 2.43
CA ALA A 120 -3.16 11.03 3.78
C ALA A 120 -2.23 10.15 4.63
N ALA A 121 -1.74 9.06 4.05
CA ALA A 121 -0.83 8.16 4.76
C ALA A 121 0.49 8.85 5.13
N LEU A 122 1.07 9.59 4.20
CA LEU A 122 2.33 10.29 4.44
C LEU A 122 2.18 11.39 5.49
N LYS A 123 1.05 12.09 5.51
CA LYS A 123 0.79 13.12 6.53
C LYS A 123 0.67 12.51 7.92
N GLY A 124 0.04 11.36 8.03
CA GLY A 124 -0.11 10.69 9.31
C GLY A 124 1.21 10.22 9.91
N ARG A 125 2.26 10.21 9.11
CA ARG A 125 3.58 9.75 9.54
C ARG A 125 4.27 10.73 10.48
N THR A 126 3.93 12.00 10.36
CA THR A 126 4.53 13.00 11.25
C THR A 126 3.88 12.95 12.62
#